data_759d5da628111ab70c56e02c73fcd1ae
#
_entry.id   759d5da628111ab70c56e02c73fcd1ae
#
_cell.length_a   1.000
_cell.length_b   1.000
_cell.length_c   1.000
_cell.angle_alpha   90.00
_cell.angle_beta   90.00
_cell.angle_gamma   90.00
#
_symmetry.space_group_name_H-M   'P 1'
#
loop_
_entity.id
_entity.type
_entity.pdbx_description
1 polymer ?
#
loop_
_entity_poly.entity_id
_entity_poly.type
_entity_poly.pdbx_seq_one_letter_code
_entity_poly.pdbx_strand_id
1 'polypeptide(L)'
;MAKRSPLTAARGALVSMVLLMIVMAAGIFGTTQAGGSWGPKLALDLSGGTQMILSPKVNGSQNESVSQEQLNQAVEIIRQRVDGAGVSEAEVTTSFGSGNNVVVSVPGTISAETRALIQASANMSFRPVLASGSGAATPQESRTPDDKLPKPDAEPKDNSDKNWITAELQKEYEAKDCTAGHNEDAENQDPGKPIVACSTDGTEKYILGRVELSGNDIATASHSQESSGQGVTTGRWGVNIEFKDQGVTTFKDVTSRLNSIRGQNPADPRSRVAIMLDGKVLSSPTSQAVISDGKSQITGNFTEDQAKALADQLKYGALPISFSIQSEQQISATLGSEQLKVGLLTGLIGLLLVFIYSLFQYR
;
A
#
# COMPACT_ATOMS: atom_id res chain seq x y z
N MET A 1 35.20 61.18 11.96
CA MET A 1 34.55 60.13 11.12
C MET A 1 34.60 60.56 9.69
N ALA A 2 35.48 59.98 8.88
CA ALA A 2 35.64 60.35 7.47
C ALA A 2 34.42 59.93 6.68
N LYS A 3 33.66 60.89 6.08
CA LYS A 3 32.59 60.65 5.13
C LYS A 3 33.14 59.94 3.89
N ARG A 4 32.88 58.66 3.75
CA ARG A 4 33.20 57.93 2.51
C ARG A 4 32.50 58.63 1.33
N SER A 5 33.24 58.86 0.26
CA SER A 5 32.68 59.47 -0.97
C SER A 5 31.54 58.60 -1.51
N PRO A 6 30.47 59.15 -2.06
CA PRO A 6 29.34 58.39 -2.59
C PRO A 6 29.72 57.34 -3.63
N LEU A 7 30.79 57.58 -4.38
CA LEU A 7 31.36 56.66 -5.35
C LEU A 7 31.99 55.41 -4.74
N THR A 8 32.67 55.54 -3.61
CA THR A 8 33.27 54.40 -2.89
C THR A 8 32.20 53.54 -2.23
N ALA A 9 31.10 54.12 -1.72
CA ALA A 9 29.99 53.41 -1.18
C ALA A 9 29.21 52.62 -2.27
N ALA A 10 29.00 53.23 -3.46
CA ALA A 10 28.36 52.57 -4.59
C ALA A 10 29.16 51.40 -5.16
N ARG A 11 30.51 51.57 -5.26
CA ARG A 11 31.41 50.46 -5.69
C ARG A 11 31.43 49.33 -4.66
N GLY A 12 31.37 49.62 -3.37
CA GLY A 12 31.28 48.61 -2.31
C GLY A 12 29.95 47.81 -2.43
N ALA A 13 28.84 48.47 -2.68
CA ALA A 13 27.54 47.83 -2.86
C ALA A 13 27.50 46.94 -4.11
N LEU A 14 28.06 47.38 -5.23
CA LEU A 14 28.18 46.56 -6.44
C LEU A 14 29.02 45.30 -6.24
N VAL A 15 30.20 45.47 -5.58
CA VAL A 15 31.07 44.33 -5.28
C VAL A 15 30.38 43.35 -4.35
N SER A 16 29.67 43.81 -3.30
CA SER A 16 28.91 42.92 -2.41
C SER A 16 27.78 42.16 -3.12
N MET A 17 27.11 42.82 -4.07
CA MET A 17 26.03 42.19 -4.87
C MET A 17 26.60 41.09 -5.80
N VAL A 18 27.72 41.37 -6.48
CA VAL A 18 28.40 40.36 -7.32
C VAL A 18 28.92 39.21 -6.50
N LEU A 19 29.48 39.47 -5.32
CA LEU A 19 29.96 38.43 -4.43
C LEU A 19 28.82 37.54 -3.90
N LEU A 20 27.67 38.13 -3.58
CA LEU A 20 26.47 37.40 -3.19
C LEU A 20 25.96 36.53 -4.34
N MET A 21 25.95 37.02 -5.59
CA MET A 21 25.57 36.20 -6.75
C MET A 21 26.55 35.03 -6.96
N ILE A 22 27.86 35.25 -6.80
CA ILE A 22 28.85 34.18 -6.90
C ILE A 22 28.65 33.12 -5.82
N VAL A 23 28.37 33.55 -4.56
CA VAL A 23 28.07 32.61 -3.45
C VAL A 23 26.79 31.80 -3.71
N MET A 24 25.74 32.43 -4.22
CA MET A 24 24.53 31.71 -4.62
C MET A 24 24.78 30.72 -5.76
N ALA A 25 25.52 31.13 -6.80
CA ALA A 25 25.87 30.25 -7.92
C ALA A 25 26.74 29.06 -7.46
N ALA A 26 27.71 29.30 -6.58
CA ALA A 26 28.55 28.27 -5.99
C ALA A 26 27.73 27.32 -5.10
N GLY A 27 26.74 27.84 -4.36
CA GLY A 27 25.83 27.03 -3.55
C GLY A 27 24.97 26.10 -4.44
N ILE A 28 24.40 26.63 -5.52
CA ILE A 28 23.63 25.83 -6.52
C ILE A 28 24.54 24.76 -7.16
N PHE A 29 25.75 25.13 -7.54
CA PHE A 29 26.71 24.20 -8.12
C PHE A 29 27.10 23.10 -7.14
N GLY A 30 27.30 23.43 -5.85
CA GLY A 30 27.60 22.47 -4.80
C GLY A 30 26.45 21.47 -4.57
N THR A 31 25.20 21.94 -4.59
CA THR A 31 24.02 21.05 -4.42
C THR A 31 23.81 20.11 -5.62
N THR A 32 24.16 20.56 -6.84
CA THR A 32 24.08 19.69 -8.04
C THR A 32 25.13 18.59 -8.04
N GLN A 33 26.32 18.85 -7.52
CA GLN A 33 27.34 17.80 -7.34
C GLN A 33 26.94 16.77 -6.27
N ALA A 34 26.08 17.15 -5.35
CA ALA A 34 25.49 16.26 -4.34
C ALA A 34 24.21 15.52 -4.81
N GLY A 35 23.90 15.55 -6.12
CA GLY A 35 22.73 14.88 -6.71
C GLY A 35 21.47 15.75 -6.83
N GLY A 36 21.56 17.04 -6.53
CA GLY A 36 20.47 18.01 -6.73
C GLY A 36 20.26 18.39 -8.19
N SER A 37 19.06 18.82 -8.58
CA SER A 37 18.76 19.31 -9.92
C SER A 37 19.17 20.77 -10.11
N TRP A 38 19.60 21.15 -11.33
CA TRP A 38 19.96 22.54 -11.69
C TRP A 38 18.76 23.49 -11.78
N GLY A 39 17.57 22.96 -11.98
CA GLY A 39 16.35 23.74 -12.16
C GLY A 39 15.45 23.70 -10.93
N PRO A 40 14.60 24.71 -10.74
CA PRO A 40 13.52 24.63 -9.79
C PRO A 40 12.61 23.47 -10.19
N LYS A 41 12.16 22.71 -9.19
CA LYS A 41 11.15 21.70 -9.39
C LYS A 41 9.83 22.38 -9.74
N LEU A 42 9.26 21.98 -10.87
CA LEU A 42 8.08 22.62 -11.42
C LEU A 42 6.85 21.80 -11.06
N ALA A 43 5.76 22.47 -10.69
CA ALA A 43 4.48 21.82 -10.46
C ALA A 43 3.97 21.10 -11.73
N LEU A 44 3.02 20.21 -11.57
CA LEU A 44 2.46 19.34 -12.61
C LEU A 44 2.04 20.11 -13.87
N ASP A 45 1.47 21.30 -13.70
CA ASP A 45 1.02 22.18 -14.80
C ASP A 45 2.16 22.65 -15.72
N LEU A 46 3.38 22.69 -15.20
CA LEU A 46 4.57 23.16 -15.93
C LEU A 46 5.48 22.02 -16.37
N SER A 47 5.54 20.93 -15.62
CA SER A 47 6.35 19.76 -15.95
C SER A 47 5.59 18.69 -16.74
N GLY A 48 4.26 18.73 -16.69
CA GLY A 48 3.40 17.66 -17.17
C GLY A 48 3.44 16.43 -16.27
N GLY A 49 2.46 15.57 -16.37
CA GLY A 49 2.41 14.38 -15.57
C GLY A 49 1.10 13.63 -15.69
N THR A 50 0.87 12.70 -14.78
CA THR A 50 -0.35 11.90 -14.70
C THR A 50 -1.16 12.32 -13.49
N GLN A 51 -2.44 12.60 -13.70
CA GLN A 51 -3.40 12.82 -12.62
C GLN A 51 -4.39 11.67 -12.59
N MET A 52 -4.54 11.06 -11.42
CA MET A 52 -5.54 10.02 -11.17
C MET A 52 -6.56 10.51 -10.15
N ILE A 53 -7.83 10.25 -10.44
CA ILE A 53 -8.95 10.48 -9.52
C ILE A 53 -9.39 9.12 -9.01
N LEU A 54 -9.26 8.91 -7.71
CA LEU A 54 -9.64 7.71 -7.00
C LEU A 54 -10.98 7.94 -6.31
N SER A 55 -11.98 7.14 -6.67
CA SER A 55 -13.30 7.15 -6.03
C SER A 55 -13.40 6.04 -5.00
N PRO A 56 -13.87 6.30 -3.77
CA PRO A 56 -14.08 5.26 -2.79
C PRO A 56 -15.15 4.27 -3.26
N LYS A 57 -14.86 2.98 -3.09
CA LYS A 57 -15.85 1.91 -3.31
C LYS A 57 -16.71 1.81 -2.05
N VAL A 58 -17.98 2.19 -2.17
CA VAL A 58 -18.96 2.02 -1.09
C VAL A 58 -19.72 0.72 -1.37
N ASN A 59 -19.53 -0.29 -0.54
CA ASN A 59 -20.21 -1.58 -0.72
C ASN A 59 -21.68 -1.46 -0.32
N GLY A 60 -22.56 -1.52 -1.34
CA GLY A 60 -23.94 -2.01 -1.23
C GLY A 60 -24.99 -1.22 -0.45
N SER A 61 -24.63 -0.23 0.33
CA SER A 61 -25.57 0.65 1.05
C SER A 61 -25.38 2.09 0.62
N GLN A 62 -26.38 2.68 0.02
CA GLN A 62 -26.36 4.07 -0.49
C GLN A 62 -26.21 5.15 0.61
N ASN A 63 -25.91 4.81 1.86
CA ASN A 63 -25.90 5.72 3.00
C ASN A 63 -24.64 5.67 3.90
N GLU A 64 -23.61 4.92 3.60
CA GLU A 64 -22.35 5.07 4.34
C GLU A 64 -21.51 6.15 3.69
N SER A 65 -21.62 7.36 4.23
CA SER A 65 -20.70 8.44 3.89
C SER A 65 -19.32 8.11 4.46
N VAL A 66 -18.33 8.02 3.58
CA VAL A 66 -16.92 7.90 3.98
C VAL A 66 -16.57 9.04 4.91
N SER A 67 -16.01 8.74 6.09
CA SER A 67 -15.65 9.78 7.05
C SER A 67 -14.42 10.57 6.57
N GLN A 68 -14.31 11.81 7.01
CA GLN A 68 -13.17 12.67 6.69
C GLN A 68 -11.87 12.10 7.25
N GLU A 69 -11.93 11.43 8.42
CA GLU A 69 -10.77 10.76 9.03
C GLU A 69 -10.25 9.63 8.15
N GLN A 70 -11.15 8.80 7.61
CA GLN A 70 -10.78 7.71 6.70
C GLN A 70 -10.14 8.24 5.41
N LEU A 71 -10.68 9.33 4.84
CA LEU A 71 -10.08 9.97 3.66
C LEU A 71 -8.70 10.55 3.95
N ASN A 72 -8.53 11.23 5.07
CA ASN A 72 -7.25 11.80 5.46
C ASN A 72 -6.20 10.69 5.70
N GLN A 73 -6.60 9.59 6.34
CA GLN A 73 -5.73 8.43 6.53
C GLN A 73 -5.37 7.78 5.18
N ALA A 74 -6.34 7.66 4.27
CA ALA A 74 -6.08 7.12 2.93
C ALA A 74 -5.10 8.00 2.14
N VAL A 75 -5.25 9.32 2.19
CA VAL A 75 -4.33 10.28 1.56
C VAL A 75 -2.91 10.09 2.07
N GLU A 76 -2.74 9.94 3.39
CA GLU A 76 -1.41 9.74 3.99
C GLU A 76 -0.77 8.42 3.56
N ILE A 77 -1.54 7.32 3.56
CA ILE A 77 -1.06 6.01 3.11
C ILE A 77 -0.71 6.04 1.62
N ILE A 78 -1.56 6.62 0.77
CA ILE A 78 -1.31 6.74 -0.68
C ILE A 78 -0.05 7.58 -0.92
N ARG A 79 0.14 8.69 -0.19
CA ARG A 79 1.37 9.50 -0.26
C ARG A 79 2.60 8.68 0.07
N GLN A 80 2.60 7.95 1.19
CA GLN A 80 3.71 7.09 1.60
C GLN A 80 4.04 6.01 0.56
N ARG A 81 3.02 5.45 -0.09
CA ARG A 81 3.20 4.45 -1.16
C ARG A 81 3.84 5.05 -2.39
N VAL A 82 3.40 6.23 -2.81
CA VAL A 82 3.93 6.93 -3.98
C VAL A 82 5.37 7.37 -3.74
N ASP A 83 5.66 7.94 -2.57
CA ASP A 83 7.02 8.31 -2.15
C ASP A 83 7.93 7.08 -2.08
N GLY A 84 7.43 5.97 -1.52
CA GLY A 84 8.14 4.70 -1.45
C GLY A 84 8.40 4.04 -2.80
N ALA A 85 7.55 4.29 -3.80
CA ALA A 85 7.76 3.89 -5.18
C ALA A 85 8.83 4.74 -5.91
N GLY A 86 9.44 5.72 -5.21
CA GLY A 86 10.48 6.59 -5.76
C GLY A 86 9.95 7.75 -6.62
N VAL A 87 8.65 7.99 -6.58
CA VAL A 87 8.02 9.14 -7.27
C VAL A 87 8.08 10.34 -6.33
N SER A 88 9.18 11.05 -6.35
CA SER A 88 9.32 12.31 -5.61
C SER A 88 8.41 13.38 -6.23
N GLU A 89 7.77 14.21 -5.39
CA GLU A 89 6.93 15.36 -5.77
C GLU A 89 5.51 15.00 -6.21
N ALA A 90 5.01 13.81 -5.86
CA ALA A 90 3.60 13.51 -6.02
C ALA A 90 2.76 14.34 -5.04
N GLU A 91 1.67 14.90 -5.55
CA GLU A 91 0.68 15.59 -4.74
C GLU A 91 -0.53 14.68 -4.55
N VAL A 92 -0.88 14.40 -3.30
CA VAL A 92 -2.06 13.60 -2.94
C VAL A 92 -2.99 14.47 -2.11
N THR A 93 -4.18 14.72 -2.63
CA THR A 93 -5.17 15.62 -2.01
C THR A 93 -6.56 15.02 -2.06
N THR A 94 -7.46 15.51 -1.19
CA THR A 94 -8.89 15.19 -1.26
C THR A 94 -9.61 16.21 -2.14
N SER A 95 -10.48 15.75 -3.03
CA SER A 95 -11.37 16.61 -3.80
C SER A 95 -12.75 16.64 -3.14
N PHE A 96 -13.11 17.79 -2.60
CA PHE A 96 -14.43 18.02 -2.02
C PHE A 96 -15.41 18.39 -3.14
N GLY A 97 -16.16 17.42 -3.60
CA GLY A 97 -17.19 17.57 -4.63
C GLY A 97 -18.18 16.41 -4.51
N SER A 98 -18.84 16.05 -5.58
CA SER A 98 -19.76 14.92 -5.62
C SER A 98 -19.02 13.58 -5.50
N GLY A 99 -18.51 13.19 -4.31
CA GLY A 99 -18.01 11.84 -4.13
C GLY A 99 -16.78 11.63 -3.23
N ASN A 100 -16.28 12.61 -2.50
CA ASN A 100 -15.17 12.43 -1.58
C ASN A 100 -13.96 11.71 -2.22
N ASN A 101 -13.53 12.16 -3.40
CA ASN A 101 -12.47 11.53 -4.18
C ASN A 101 -11.08 11.90 -3.65
N VAL A 102 -10.11 11.00 -3.87
CA VAL A 102 -8.69 11.31 -3.68
C VAL A 102 -8.06 11.58 -5.05
N VAL A 103 -7.37 12.70 -5.18
CA VAL A 103 -6.64 13.08 -6.39
C VAL A 103 -5.17 12.86 -6.17
N VAL A 104 -4.57 12.05 -7.02
CA VAL A 104 -3.13 11.76 -7.03
C VAL A 104 -2.53 12.36 -8.29
N SER A 105 -1.65 13.33 -8.12
CA SER A 105 -0.94 14.02 -9.20
C SER A 105 0.54 13.68 -9.15
N VAL A 106 1.05 13.07 -10.20
CA VAL A 106 2.43 12.56 -10.29
C VAL A 106 3.14 13.19 -11.48
N PRO A 107 4.32 13.78 -11.30
CA PRO A 107 5.13 14.26 -12.41
C PRO A 107 5.53 13.12 -13.36
N GLY A 108 5.37 13.30 -14.67
CA GLY A 108 5.70 12.30 -15.66
C GLY A 108 4.66 11.18 -15.81
N THR A 109 5.11 9.98 -16.15
CA THR A 109 4.27 8.79 -16.36
C THR A 109 4.34 7.86 -15.15
N ILE A 110 3.19 7.30 -14.77
CA ILE A 110 3.11 6.33 -13.68
C ILE A 110 3.34 4.92 -14.25
N SER A 111 4.22 4.13 -13.61
CA SER A 111 4.41 2.73 -13.98
C SER A 111 3.18 1.89 -13.60
N ALA A 112 3.03 0.72 -14.23
CA ALA A 112 1.95 -0.21 -13.90
C ALA A 112 2.03 -0.69 -12.43
N GLU A 113 3.25 -0.88 -11.92
CA GLU A 113 3.54 -1.29 -10.55
C GLU A 113 3.12 -0.20 -9.55
N THR A 114 3.48 1.06 -9.81
CA THR A 114 3.07 2.20 -8.96
C THR A 114 1.56 2.38 -8.97
N ARG A 115 0.91 2.21 -10.13
CA ARG A 115 -0.55 2.26 -10.23
C ARG A 115 -1.20 1.15 -9.40
N ALA A 116 -0.72 -0.09 -9.51
CA ALA A 116 -1.20 -1.22 -8.72
C ALA A 116 -1.01 -0.97 -7.21
N LEU A 117 0.13 -0.41 -6.81
CA LEU A 117 0.43 -0.07 -5.41
C LEU A 117 -0.52 0.99 -4.84
N ILE A 118 -0.87 2.01 -5.65
CA ILE A 118 -1.83 3.06 -5.25
C ILE A 118 -3.23 2.49 -5.06
N GLN A 119 -3.66 1.57 -5.93
CA GLN A 119 -5.01 0.99 -5.92
C GLN A 119 -5.19 -0.11 -4.87
N ALA A 120 -4.12 -0.80 -4.50
CA ALA A 120 -4.19 -1.94 -3.60
C ALA A 120 -4.82 -1.52 -2.27
N SER A 121 -5.89 -2.17 -1.85
CA SER A 121 -6.46 -1.97 -0.52
C SER A 121 -5.50 -2.50 0.55
N ALA A 122 -4.75 -3.55 0.22
CA ALA A 122 -3.81 -4.24 1.10
C ALA A 122 -4.43 -4.64 2.45
N ASN A 123 -5.71 -4.94 2.43
CA ASN A 123 -6.44 -5.37 3.62
C ASN A 123 -6.01 -6.80 3.97
N MET A 124 -5.03 -6.89 4.86
CA MET A 124 -4.52 -8.19 5.32
C MET A 124 -5.18 -8.60 6.62
N SER A 125 -5.53 -9.88 6.71
CA SER A 125 -6.02 -10.51 7.94
C SER A 125 -5.49 -11.92 8.10
N PHE A 126 -5.30 -12.32 9.36
CA PHE A 126 -4.90 -13.65 9.76
C PHE A 126 -6.08 -14.32 10.45
N ARG A 127 -6.52 -15.45 9.91
CA ARG A 127 -7.68 -16.19 10.41
C ARG A 127 -7.32 -17.67 10.60
N PRO A 128 -7.76 -18.34 11.67
CA PRO A 128 -7.58 -19.78 11.79
C PRO A 128 -8.43 -20.49 10.73
N VAL A 129 -7.91 -21.56 10.15
CA VAL A 129 -8.67 -22.42 9.25
C VAL A 129 -9.56 -23.35 10.09
N LEU A 130 -10.84 -23.40 9.79
CA LEU A 130 -11.79 -24.31 10.42
C LEU A 130 -12.04 -25.56 9.55
N ALA A 131 -12.12 -25.37 8.23
CA ALA A 131 -12.21 -26.43 7.24
C ALA A 131 -11.52 -26.00 5.94
N SER A 132 -11.04 -26.95 5.15
CA SER A 132 -10.48 -26.71 3.81
C SER A 132 -10.82 -27.85 2.87
N GLY A 133 -10.88 -27.57 1.57
CA GLY A 133 -11.14 -28.54 0.54
C GLY A 133 -10.93 -27.98 -0.87
N SER A 134 -11.27 -28.77 -1.89
CA SER A 134 -11.16 -28.37 -3.28
C SER A 134 -11.92 -27.09 -3.57
N GLY A 135 -11.35 -26.20 -4.40
CA GLY A 135 -11.98 -24.94 -4.82
C GLY A 135 -13.27 -25.09 -5.63
N ALA A 136 -13.49 -26.23 -6.25
CA ALA A 136 -14.71 -26.48 -6.99
C ALA A 136 -15.95 -26.56 -6.07
N ALA A 137 -17.11 -26.15 -6.56
CA ALA A 137 -18.37 -26.35 -5.85
C ALA A 137 -18.59 -27.85 -5.57
N THR A 138 -19.07 -28.18 -4.40
CA THR A 138 -19.43 -29.55 -4.06
C THR A 138 -20.63 -29.97 -4.90
N PRO A 139 -20.55 -31.07 -5.68
CA PRO A 139 -21.70 -31.56 -6.46
C PRO A 139 -22.93 -31.75 -5.58
N GLN A 140 -24.11 -31.43 -6.10
CA GLN A 140 -25.34 -31.41 -5.32
C GLN A 140 -25.64 -32.76 -4.63
N GLU A 141 -25.28 -33.86 -5.29
CA GLU A 141 -25.41 -35.22 -4.76
C GLU A 141 -24.49 -35.56 -3.61
N SER A 142 -23.38 -34.82 -3.48
CA SER A 142 -22.36 -35.01 -2.46
C SER A 142 -22.43 -34.00 -1.32
N ARG A 143 -23.40 -33.06 -1.38
CA ARG A 143 -23.60 -32.08 -0.31
C ARG A 143 -24.15 -32.72 0.95
N THR A 144 -23.79 -32.14 2.08
CA THR A 144 -24.28 -32.61 3.39
C THR A 144 -25.81 -32.48 3.46
N PRO A 145 -26.55 -33.56 3.69
CA PRO A 145 -28.00 -33.51 3.88
C PRO A 145 -28.40 -32.60 5.09
N ASP A 146 -29.58 -31.98 4.99
CA ASP A 146 -30.02 -30.98 5.95
C ASP A 146 -30.09 -31.53 7.42
N ASP A 147 -30.36 -32.81 7.58
CA ASP A 147 -30.40 -33.50 8.89
C ASP A 147 -29.01 -33.75 9.52
N LYS A 148 -27.94 -33.69 8.66
CA LYS A 148 -26.54 -33.91 9.06
C LYS A 148 -25.70 -32.64 9.10
N LEU A 149 -26.30 -31.48 8.78
CA LEU A 149 -25.61 -30.21 8.88
C LEU A 149 -25.08 -29.92 10.27
N PRO A 150 -23.93 -29.23 10.41
CA PRO A 150 -23.37 -28.87 11.70
C PRO A 150 -24.39 -28.11 12.54
N LYS A 151 -24.53 -28.54 13.80
CA LYS A 151 -25.29 -27.83 14.83
C LYS A 151 -24.32 -27.53 15.95
N PRO A 152 -23.98 -26.28 16.20
CA PRO A 152 -23.12 -25.93 17.34
C PRO A 152 -23.73 -26.42 18.65
N ASP A 153 -22.99 -27.24 19.39
CA ASP A 153 -23.44 -27.81 20.66
C ASP A 153 -23.19 -26.87 21.86
N ALA A 154 -22.27 -25.90 21.67
CA ALA A 154 -21.86 -24.93 22.67
C ALA A 154 -21.38 -23.65 22.03
N GLU A 155 -21.22 -22.60 22.84
CA GLU A 155 -20.52 -21.38 22.38
C GLU A 155 -19.05 -21.71 22.05
N PRO A 156 -18.51 -21.16 20.97
CA PRO A 156 -17.12 -21.38 20.58
C PRO A 156 -16.14 -20.92 21.66
N LYS A 157 -15.20 -21.77 22.04
CA LYS A 157 -14.20 -21.51 23.10
C LYS A 157 -13.11 -20.55 22.66
N ASP A 158 -12.73 -20.66 21.41
CA ASP A 158 -11.72 -19.82 20.74
C ASP A 158 -12.02 -19.71 19.24
N ASN A 159 -11.21 -18.95 18.50
CA ASN A 159 -11.46 -18.73 17.07
C ASN A 159 -11.14 -19.96 16.19
N SER A 160 -10.51 -21.01 16.72
CA SER A 160 -10.28 -22.30 16.03
C SER A 160 -11.33 -23.37 16.39
N ASP A 161 -12.36 -23.02 17.15
CA ASP A 161 -13.39 -23.98 17.56
C ASP A 161 -14.31 -24.34 16.39
N LYS A 162 -14.61 -25.63 16.23
CA LYS A 162 -15.53 -26.13 15.19
C LYS A 162 -16.96 -25.61 15.37
N ASN A 163 -17.34 -25.19 16.55
CA ASN A 163 -18.65 -24.61 16.84
C ASN A 163 -18.92 -23.28 16.10
N TRP A 164 -17.92 -22.70 15.47
CA TRP A 164 -18.11 -21.60 14.53
C TRP A 164 -18.77 -22.01 13.21
N ILE A 165 -18.76 -23.32 12.87
CA ILE A 165 -19.32 -23.82 11.61
C ILE A 165 -20.83 -24.03 11.80
N THR A 166 -21.63 -23.07 11.34
CA THR A 166 -23.09 -23.17 11.33
C THR A 166 -23.59 -23.92 10.09
N ALA A 167 -24.87 -24.32 10.10
CA ALA A 167 -25.49 -24.95 8.95
C ALA A 167 -25.46 -24.06 7.68
N GLU A 168 -25.68 -22.74 7.86
CA GLU A 168 -25.64 -21.79 6.76
C GLU A 168 -24.23 -21.70 6.18
N LEU A 169 -23.20 -21.58 7.04
CA LEU A 169 -21.81 -21.48 6.63
C LEU A 169 -21.32 -22.74 5.91
N GLN A 170 -21.79 -23.92 6.35
CA GLN A 170 -21.51 -25.19 5.67
C GLN A 170 -22.14 -25.23 4.27
N LYS A 171 -23.41 -24.80 4.15
CA LYS A 171 -24.08 -24.72 2.84
C LYS A 171 -23.39 -23.74 1.90
N GLU A 172 -23.00 -22.58 2.40
CA GLU A 172 -22.22 -21.60 1.64
C GLU A 172 -20.89 -22.19 1.14
N TYR A 173 -20.14 -22.86 2.04
CA TYR A 173 -18.89 -23.53 1.72
C TYR A 173 -19.06 -24.60 0.62
N GLU A 174 -20.10 -25.42 0.70
CA GLU A 174 -20.36 -26.45 -0.29
C GLU A 174 -20.80 -25.89 -1.65
N ALA A 175 -21.56 -24.78 -1.64
CA ALA A 175 -22.03 -24.10 -2.83
C ALA A 175 -20.95 -23.26 -3.52
N LYS A 176 -19.96 -22.76 -2.78
CA LYS A 176 -18.93 -21.86 -3.29
C LYS A 176 -18.07 -22.54 -4.35
N ASP A 177 -17.97 -21.89 -5.50
CA ASP A 177 -17.07 -22.27 -6.59
C ASP A 177 -15.97 -21.22 -6.72
N CYS A 178 -14.75 -21.59 -6.37
CA CYS A 178 -13.57 -20.73 -6.44
C CYS A 178 -12.90 -20.77 -7.82
N THR A 179 -13.25 -21.74 -8.67
CA THR A 179 -12.63 -21.93 -10.00
C THR A 179 -13.17 -20.93 -11.02
N ALA A 180 -14.38 -20.38 -10.79
CA ALA A 180 -15.05 -19.47 -11.71
C ALA A 180 -14.52 -18.03 -11.72
N GLY A 181 -13.51 -17.71 -10.92
CA GLY A 181 -12.85 -16.39 -10.93
C GLY A 181 -13.66 -15.21 -10.36
N HIS A 182 -14.91 -15.42 -9.98
CA HIS A 182 -15.82 -14.40 -9.46
C HIS A 182 -15.84 -14.44 -7.92
N ASN A 183 -15.12 -13.55 -7.28
CA ASN A 183 -15.15 -13.37 -5.83
C ASN A 183 -15.14 -11.86 -5.48
N GLU A 184 -16.20 -11.16 -5.95
CA GLU A 184 -16.34 -9.71 -5.67
C GLU A 184 -16.78 -9.40 -4.23
N ASP A 185 -17.29 -10.40 -3.49
CA ASP A 185 -17.92 -10.18 -2.18
C ASP A 185 -16.97 -10.19 -0.97
N ALA A 186 -15.67 -10.39 -1.20
CA ALA A 186 -14.74 -10.69 -0.13
C ALA A 186 -14.06 -9.47 0.51
N GLU A 187 -14.16 -8.28 -0.10
CA GLU A 187 -13.39 -7.10 0.33
C GLU A 187 -13.87 -6.47 1.65
N ASN A 188 -15.15 -6.67 2.05
CA ASN A 188 -15.74 -6.04 3.25
C ASN A 188 -16.40 -7.05 4.18
N GLN A 189 -15.65 -8.03 4.63
CA GLN A 189 -16.15 -9.03 5.56
C GLN A 189 -15.98 -8.57 7.01
N ASP A 190 -17.04 -8.77 7.80
CA ASP A 190 -17.02 -8.51 9.25
C ASP A 190 -15.87 -9.31 9.91
N PRO A 191 -14.88 -8.63 10.50
CA PRO A 191 -13.76 -9.32 11.17
C PRO A 191 -14.20 -10.19 12.34
N GLY A 192 -15.36 -9.91 12.91
CA GLY A 192 -15.94 -10.62 14.04
C GLY A 192 -16.71 -11.90 13.67
N LYS A 193 -16.83 -12.24 12.37
CA LYS A 193 -17.58 -13.41 11.91
C LYS A 193 -16.71 -14.42 11.16
N PRO A 194 -17.03 -15.72 11.22
CA PRO A 194 -16.46 -16.72 10.35
C PRO A 194 -16.92 -16.49 8.91
N ILE A 195 -16.11 -16.91 7.95
CA ILE A 195 -16.36 -16.67 6.52
C ILE A 195 -15.98 -17.87 5.67
N VAL A 196 -16.51 -17.90 4.44
CA VAL A 196 -16.03 -18.78 3.37
C VAL A 196 -15.15 -17.98 2.42
N ALA A 197 -13.92 -18.45 2.16
CA ALA A 197 -12.97 -17.78 1.30
C ALA A 197 -12.30 -18.74 0.32
N CYS A 198 -11.83 -18.20 -0.81
CA CYS A 198 -11.08 -18.93 -1.84
C CYS A 198 -9.60 -18.60 -1.78
N SER A 199 -8.74 -19.54 -2.17
CA SER A 199 -7.34 -19.25 -2.46
C SER A 199 -7.24 -18.31 -3.67
N THR A 200 -6.13 -17.59 -3.78
CA THR A 200 -5.88 -16.66 -4.89
C THR A 200 -5.86 -17.36 -6.24
N ASP A 201 -5.43 -18.62 -6.28
CA ASP A 201 -5.37 -19.46 -7.48
C ASP A 201 -6.67 -20.26 -7.74
N GLY A 202 -7.66 -20.15 -6.85
CA GLY A 202 -8.93 -20.87 -6.95
C GLY A 202 -8.87 -22.38 -6.71
N THR A 203 -7.71 -22.91 -6.31
CA THR A 203 -7.53 -24.37 -6.15
C THR A 203 -8.13 -24.91 -4.85
N GLU A 204 -8.17 -24.09 -3.80
CA GLU A 204 -8.71 -24.45 -2.49
C GLU A 204 -9.79 -23.47 -2.04
N LYS A 205 -10.73 -23.95 -1.25
CA LYS A 205 -11.70 -23.15 -0.50
C LYS A 205 -11.63 -23.49 0.98
N TYR A 206 -12.01 -22.51 1.80
CA TYR A 206 -11.83 -22.55 3.23
C TYR A 206 -13.08 -22.08 3.96
N ILE A 207 -13.34 -22.67 5.12
CA ILE A 207 -14.10 -22.01 6.20
C ILE A 207 -13.07 -21.45 7.17
N LEU A 208 -13.11 -20.15 7.40
CA LEU A 208 -12.18 -19.43 8.24
C LEU A 208 -12.88 -18.89 9.48
N GLY A 209 -12.21 -18.95 10.61
CA GLY A 209 -12.67 -18.34 11.85
C GLY A 209 -12.61 -16.80 11.82
N ARG A 210 -12.81 -16.18 12.96
CA ARG A 210 -12.73 -14.72 13.14
C ARG A 210 -11.29 -14.23 12.92
N VAL A 211 -11.14 -12.95 12.62
CA VAL A 211 -9.81 -12.32 12.50
C VAL A 211 -9.08 -12.37 13.83
N GLU A 212 -7.86 -12.86 13.83
CA GLU A 212 -6.95 -12.88 14.99
C GLU A 212 -6.01 -11.68 14.97
N LEU A 213 -5.43 -11.40 13.79
CA LEU A 213 -4.57 -10.25 13.53
C LEU A 213 -4.95 -9.61 12.20
N SER A 214 -4.71 -8.33 12.10
CA SER A 214 -4.93 -7.52 10.91
C SER A 214 -3.61 -6.97 10.36
N GLY A 215 -3.62 -6.38 9.17
CA GLY A 215 -2.48 -5.66 8.63
C GLY A 215 -1.98 -4.52 9.52
N ASN A 216 -2.84 -3.97 10.38
CA ASN A 216 -2.47 -2.92 11.33
C ASN A 216 -1.54 -3.42 12.44
N ASP A 217 -1.52 -4.73 12.70
CA ASP A 217 -0.65 -5.35 13.71
C ASP A 217 0.78 -5.60 13.17
N ILE A 218 1.01 -5.36 11.86
CA ILE A 218 2.32 -5.47 11.21
C ILE A 218 3.13 -4.21 11.48
N ALA A 219 4.36 -4.36 11.98
CA ALA A 219 5.31 -3.27 12.19
C ALA A 219 6.10 -2.96 10.92
N THR A 220 6.55 -4.01 10.23
CA THR A 220 7.31 -3.88 8.97
C THR A 220 7.19 -5.13 8.12
N ALA A 221 7.44 -4.98 6.83
CA ALA A 221 7.50 -6.08 5.87
C ALA A 221 8.68 -5.89 4.91
N SER A 222 9.29 -7.00 4.49
CA SER A 222 10.37 -7.03 3.51
C SER A 222 10.30 -8.31 2.70
N HIS A 223 10.82 -8.31 1.48
CA HIS A 223 10.91 -9.51 0.66
C HIS A 223 12.29 -10.13 0.74
N SER A 224 12.37 -11.45 0.67
CA SER A 224 13.64 -12.19 0.58
C SER A 224 13.40 -13.56 -0.05
N GLN A 225 14.48 -14.20 -0.50
CA GLN A 225 14.39 -15.61 -0.87
C GLN A 225 14.10 -16.48 0.35
N GLU A 226 13.27 -17.50 0.16
CA GLU A 226 13.01 -18.50 1.20
C GLU A 226 14.30 -19.25 1.51
N SER A 227 14.61 -19.39 2.79
CA SER A 227 15.74 -20.18 3.26
C SER A 227 15.24 -21.48 3.88
N SER A 228 15.80 -22.61 3.44
CA SER A 228 15.68 -23.85 4.20
C SER A 228 16.45 -23.71 5.51
N GLY A 229 16.01 -24.38 6.58
CA GLY A 229 16.61 -24.28 7.92
C GLY A 229 18.11 -24.59 8.02
N GLN A 230 18.78 -24.91 6.90
CA GLN A 230 20.22 -25.12 6.77
C GLN A 230 20.94 -23.99 6.01
N GLY A 231 20.28 -22.82 5.83
CA GLY A 231 20.88 -21.67 5.17
C GLY A 231 20.97 -21.78 3.63
N VAL A 232 20.38 -22.81 3.03
CA VAL A 232 20.29 -22.95 1.56
C VAL A 232 19.02 -22.25 1.09
N THR A 233 19.16 -21.34 0.14
CA THR A 233 18.02 -20.66 -0.49
C THR A 233 17.29 -21.64 -1.42
N THR A 234 15.96 -21.65 -1.35
CA THR A 234 15.12 -22.54 -2.18
C THR A 234 14.90 -21.99 -3.60
N GLY A 235 15.35 -20.76 -3.88
CA GLY A 235 15.11 -20.05 -5.12
C GLY A 235 13.69 -19.48 -5.24
N ARG A 236 12.82 -19.68 -4.25
CA ARG A 236 11.49 -19.06 -4.16
C ARG A 236 11.56 -17.78 -3.35
N TRP A 237 10.67 -16.84 -3.67
CA TRP A 237 10.56 -15.58 -2.95
C TRP A 237 9.44 -15.62 -1.92
N GLY A 238 9.66 -14.98 -0.79
CA GLY A 238 8.68 -14.83 0.28
C GLY A 238 8.70 -13.43 0.88
N VAL A 239 7.71 -13.13 1.70
CA VAL A 239 7.58 -11.87 2.40
C VAL A 239 7.77 -12.10 3.89
N ASN A 240 8.81 -11.48 4.46
CA ASN A 240 9.02 -11.48 5.90
C ASN A 240 8.18 -10.37 6.52
N ILE A 241 7.49 -10.68 7.60
CA ILE A 241 6.69 -9.75 8.39
C ILE A 241 7.16 -9.77 9.84
N GLU A 242 7.11 -8.62 10.47
CA GLU A 242 7.31 -8.48 11.91
C GLU A 242 6.07 -7.80 12.50
N PHE A 243 5.53 -8.37 13.57
CA PHE A 243 4.37 -7.83 14.26
C PHE A 243 4.77 -6.77 15.29
N LYS A 244 3.85 -5.85 15.59
CA LYS A 244 3.97 -4.88 16.69
C LYS A 244 3.62 -5.56 18.02
N ASP A 245 4.02 -4.94 19.12
CA ASP A 245 3.84 -5.33 20.52
C ASP A 245 2.68 -6.28 20.83
N GLN A 246 1.44 -5.82 20.71
CA GLN A 246 0.24 -6.62 20.93
C GLN A 246 0.12 -7.77 19.94
N GLY A 247 0.47 -7.52 18.66
CA GLY A 247 0.45 -8.52 17.60
C GLY A 247 1.42 -9.67 17.87
N VAL A 248 2.60 -9.41 18.45
CA VAL A 248 3.56 -10.46 18.87
C VAL A 248 2.92 -11.40 19.87
N THR A 249 2.26 -10.85 20.89
CA THR A 249 1.60 -11.66 21.93
C THR A 249 0.46 -12.46 21.34
N THR A 250 -0.40 -11.83 20.54
CA THR A 250 -1.52 -12.52 19.88
C THR A 250 -1.04 -13.62 18.95
N PHE A 251 -0.01 -13.35 18.13
CA PHE A 251 0.53 -14.34 17.19
C PHE A 251 1.16 -15.54 17.90
N LYS A 252 1.83 -15.31 19.03
CA LYS A 252 2.32 -16.38 19.90
C LYS A 252 1.17 -17.26 20.41
N ASP A 253 0.08 -16.68 20.89
CA ASP A 253 -1.08 -17.42 21.41
C ASP A 253 -1.76 -18.22 20.29
N VAL A 254 -1.93 -17.61 19.11
CA VAL A 254 -2.46 -18.27 17.90
C VAL A 254 -1.59 -19.48 17.53
N THR A 255 -0.28 -19.27 17.35
CA THR A 255 0.63 -20.37 16.94
C THR A 255 0.76 -21.45 18.01
N SER A 256 0.65 -21.11 19.30
CA SER A 256 0.61 -22.09 20.41
C SER A 256 -0.63 -22.98 20.31
N ARG A 257 -1.81 -22.38 20.11
CA ARG A 257 -3.08 -23.08 19.94
C ARG A 257 -3.05 -24.01 18.71
N LEU A 258 -2.65 -23.48 17.55
CA LEU A 258 -2.57 -24.25 16.31
C LEU A 258 -1.57 -25.40 16.40
N ASN A 259 -0.40 -25.18 17.03
CA ASN A 259 0.60 -26.22 17.25
C ASN A 259 0.08 -27.31 18.22
N SER A 260 -0.72 -26.96 19.21
CA SER A 260 -1.39 -27.93 20.10
C SER A 260 -2.37 -28.82 19.32
N ILE A 261 -3.19 -28.23 18.43
CA ILE A 261 -4.11 -28.99 17.56
C ILE A 261 -3.33 -29.93 16.64
N ARG A 262 -2.23 -29.45 16.05
CA ARG A 262 -1.34 -30.27 15.21
C ARG A 262 -0.74 -31.45 15.98
N GLY A 263 -0.35 -31.23 17.23
CA GLY A 263 0.20 -32.29 18.10
C GLY A 263 -0.80 -33.39 18.36
N GLN A 264 -2.12 -33.11 18.39
CA GLN A 264 -3.17 -34.09 18.54
C GLN A 264 -3.49 -34.80 17.20
N ASN A 265 -3.59 -34.06 16.13
CA ASN A 265 -3.84 -34.58 14.79
C ASN A 265 -3.10 -33.72 13.73
N PRO A 266 -1.99 -34.20 13.18
CA PRO A 266 -1.21 -33.45 12.16
C PRO A 266 -1.98 -33.13 10.88
N ALA A 267 -3.04 -33.88 10.57
CA ALA A 267 -3.88 -33.68 9.38
C ALA A 267 -5.08 -32.75 9.62
N ASP A 268 -5.28 -32.27 10.85
CA ASP A 268 -6.39 -31.37 11.16
C ASP A 268 -6.18 -29.99 10.49
N PRO A 269 -7.09 -29.54 9.60
CA PRO A 269 -6.96 -28.25 8.93
C PRO A 269 -6.88 -27.07 9.90
N ARG A 270 -7.38 -27.22 11.12
CA ARG A 270 -7.34 -26.21 12.18
C ARG A 270 -5.94 -25.94 12.74
N SER A 271 -4.94 -26.73 12.34
CA SER A 271 -3.52 -26.45 12.62
C SER A 271 -2.91 -25.38 11.70
N ARG A 272 -3.71 -24.85 10.76
CA ARG A 272 -3.31 -23.87 9.74
C ARG A 272 -3.83 -22.49 10.11
N VAL A 273 -3.04 -21.47 9.76
CA VAL A 273 -3.48 -20.07 9.75
C VAL A 273 -3.60 -19.60 8.30
N ALA A 274 -4.76 -19.09 7.92
CA ALA A 274 -4.95 -18.47 6.61
C ALA A 274 -4.50 -17.02 6.67
N ILE A 275 -3.62 -16.65 5.75
CA ILE A 275 -3.17 -15.29 5.50
C ILE A 275 -4.00 -14.78 4.33
N MET A 276 -4.88 -13.84 4.60
CA MET A 276 -5.76 -13.24 3.60
C MET A 276 -5.24 -11.90 3.15
N LEU A 277 -5.43 -11.61 1.88
CA LEU A 277 -5.21 -10.29 1.28
C LEU A 277 -6.40 -9.96 0.39
N ASP A 278 -7.04 -8.82 0.65
CA ASP A 278 -8.17 -8.31 -0.14
C ASP A 278 -9.26 -9.38 -0.37
N GLY A 279 -9.57 -10.12 0.73
CA GLY A 279 -10.64 -11.12 0.77
C GLY A 279 -10.30 -12.50 0.19
N LYS A 280 -9.09 -12.72 -0.32
CA LYS A 280 -8.62 -14.02 -0.81
C LYS A 280 -7.54 -14.60 0.08
N VAL A 281 -7.50 -15.92 0.18
CA VAL A 281 -6.42 -16.60 0.91
C VAL A 281 -5.17 -16.66 0.04
N LEU A 282 -4.16 -15.91 0.45
CA LEU A 282 -2.86 -15.85 -0.20
C LEU A 282 -2.03 -17.08 0.09
N SER A 283 -2.05 -17.54 1.35
CA SER A 283 -1.34 -18.71 1.84
C SER A 283 -2.01 -19.24 3.11
N SER A 284 -1.90 -20.53 3.38
CA SER A 284 -2.42 -21.10 4.61
C SER A 284 -1.44 -22.12 5.21
N PRO A 285 -0.31 -21.65 5.77
CA PRO A 285 0.71 -22.52 6.35
C PRO A 285 0.21 -23.22 7.61
N THR A 286 0.73 -24.46 7.80
CA THR A 286 0.59 -25.18 9.07
C THR A 286 1.57 -24.64 10.09
N SER A 287 1.11 -24.36 11.32
CA SER A 287 1.99 -23.95 12.41
C SER A 287 2.92 -25.10 12.80
N GLN A 288 4.22 -24.93 12.56
CA GLN A 288 5.23 -25.96 12.87
C GLN A 288 5.78 -25.81 14.29
N ALA A 289 5.75 -24.60 14.84
CA ALA A 289 6.26 -24.26 16.16
C ALA A 289 5.51 -23.04 16.72
N VAL A 290 5.70 -22.78 18.00
CA VAL A 290 5.24 -21.54 18.63
C VAL A 290 6.19 -20.41 18.24
N ILE A 291 5.65 -19.35 17.63
CA ILE A 291 6.41 -18.18 17.22
C ILE A 291 6.25 -17.11 18.31
N SER A 292 7.34 -16.84 19.04
CA SER A 292 7.33 -15.92 20.20
C SER A 292 8.04 -14.59 19.93
N ASP A 293 8.76 -14.49 18.82
CA ASP A 293 9.51 -13.29 18.42
C ASP A 293 8.73 -12.37 17.48
N GLY A 294 7.50 -12.75 17.13
CA GLY A 294 6.63 -11.98 16.24
C GLY A 294 7.10 -11.90 14.79
N LYS A 295 8.04 -12.76 14.39
CA LYS A 295 8.57 -12.81 13.02
C LYS A 295 7.98 -13.99 12.27
N SER A 296 7.48 -13.73 11.06
CA SER A 296 6.91 -14.77 10.22
C SER A 296 7.27 -14.50 8.75
N GLN A 297 7.30 -15.57 7.95
CA GLN A 297 7.49 -15.46 6.51
C GLN A 297 6.24 -15.97 5.79
N ILE A 298 5.69 -15.14 4.93
CA ILE A 298 4.61 -15.51 4.02
C ILE A 298 5.27 -16.20 2.84
N THR A 299 5.01 -17.49 2.67
CA THR A 299 5.53 -18.31 1.60
C THR A 299 4.45 -18.57 0.56
N GLY A 300 4.86 -18.73 -0.71
CA GLY A 300 3.96 -18.99 -1.82
C GLY A 300 4.74 -19.09 -3.14
N ASN A 301 4.03 -19.16 -4.25
CA ASN A 301 4.65 -19.16 -5.58
C ASN A 301 4.86 -17.72 -6.07
N PHE A 302 5.61 -16.92 -5.31
CA PHE A 302 5.88 -15.53 -5.67
C PHE A 302 7.10 -15.43 -6.59
N THR A 303 6.99 -14.56 -7.61
CA THR A 303 8.15 -13.97 -8.27
C THR A 303 8.78 -12.91 -7.35
N GLU A 304 9.99 -12.46 -7.64
CA GLU A 304 10.65 -11.38 -6.90
C GLU A 304 9.78 -10.11 -6.87
N ASP A 305 9.27 -9.69 -8.04
CA ASP A 305 8.45 -8.49 -8.18
C ASP A 305 7.14 -8.60 -7.39
N GLN A 306 6.49 -9.76 -7.38
CA GLN A 306 5.29 -10.01 -6.58
C GLN A 306 5.56 -9.96 -5.08
N ALA A 307 6.63 -10.58 -4.61
CA ALA A 307 7.02 -10.55 -3.21
C ALA A 307 7.40 -9.12 -2.76
N LYS A 308 8.11 -8.38 -3.61
CA LYS A 308 8.44 -6.97 -3.37
C LYS A 308 7.19 -6.10 -3.30
N ALA A 309 6.31 -6.20 -4.29
CA ALA A 309 5.06 -5.44 -4.31
C ALA A 309 4.19 -5.70 -3.07
N LEU A 310 4.07 -6.97 -2.66
CA LEU A 310 3.35 -7.35 -1.45
C LEU A 310 4.02 -6.79 -0.19
N ALA A 311 5.35 -6.89 -0.09
CA ALA A 311 6.09 -6.34 1.04
C ALA A 311 5.90 -4.81 1.15
N ASP A 312 5.97 -4.09 0.03
CA ASP A 312 5.76 -2.64 -0.03
C ASP A 312 4.31 -2.28 0.37
N GLN A 313 3.30 -3.01 -0.11
CA GLN A 313 1.90 -2.83 0.29
C GLN A 313 1.70 -2.98 1.80
N LEU A 314 2.29 -4.02 2.39
CA LEU A 314 2.18 -4.30 3.83
C LEU A 314 2.95 -3.31 4.68
N LYS A 315 4.11 -2.87 4.22
CA LYS A 315 4.96 -1.89 4.91
C LYS A 315 4.25 -0.54 5.08
N TYR A 316 3.50 -0.09 4.07
CA TYR A 316 2.79 1.19 4.12
C TYR A 316 1.38 1.09 4.71
N GLY A 317 0.90 -0.12 4.95
CA GLY A 317 -0.37 -0.39 5.61
C GLY A 317 -1.58 -0.49 4.68
N ALA A 318 -2.67 -0.99 5.24
CA ALA A 318 -3.95 -1.13 4.55
C ALA A 318 -4.67 0.21 4.42
N LEU A 319 -5.32 0.43 3.28
CA LEU A 319 -6.24 1.55 3.12
C LEU A 319 -7.49 1.29 3.97
N PRO A 320 -7.99 2.31 4.68
CA PRO A 320 -9.20 2.16 5.51
C PRO A 320 -10.46 1.95 4.67
N ILE A 321 -10.40 2.26 3.38
CA ILE A 321 -11.43 2.08 2.37
C ILE A 321 -10.78 1.71 1.05
N SER A 322 -11.48 0.90 0.24
CA SER A 322 -11.02 0.56 -1.10
C SER A 322 -11.32 1.68 -2.09
N PHE A 323 -10.48 1.86 -3.09
CA PHE A 323 -10.65 2.86 -4.14
C PHE A 323 -10.68 2.21 -5.52
N SER A 324 -11.41 2.85 -6.45
CA SER A 324 -11.34 2.56 -7.88
C SER A 324 -10.83 3.80 -8.62
N ILE A 325 -10.07 3.60 -9.69
CA ILE A 325 -9.72 4.71 -10.58
C ILE A 325 -10.98 5.13 -11.33
N GLN A 326 -11.45 6.34 -11.05
CA GLN A 326 -12.56 6.96 -11.77
C GLN A 326 -12.08 7.58 -13.07
N SER A 327 -10.92 8.21 -13.05
CA SER A 327 -10.32 8.86 -14.20
C SER A 327 -8.81 8.89 -14.07
N GLU A 328 -8.11 8.68 -15.19
CA GLU A 328 -6.67 8.88 -15.32
C GLU A 328 -6.43 9.76 -16.54
N GLN A 329 -5.74 10.88 -16.33
CA GLN A 329 -5.46 11.84 -17.38
C GLN A 329 -3.97 12.17 -17.40
N GLN A 330 -3.40 12.18 -18.61
CA GLN A 330 -2.03 12.63 -18.79
C GLN A 330 -2.03 14.12 -19.17
N ILE A 331 -1.45 14.95 -18.31
CA ILE A 331 -1.32 16.38 -18.48
C ILE A 331 -0.03 16.65 -19.24
N SER A 332 -0.14 17.27 -20.41
CA SER A 332 1.03 17.58 -21.24
C SER A 332 1.69 18.89 -20.79
N ALA A 333 3.01 18.87 -20.63
CA ALA A 333 3.84 20.03 -20.26
C ALA A 333 3.97 21.09 -21.36
N THR A 334 3.37 20.90 -22.53
CA THR A 334 3.69 21.69 -23.73
C THR A 334 3.48 23.21 -23.55
N LEU A 335 2.39 23.61 -22.89
CA LEU A 335 2.10 25.04 -22.66
C LEU A 335 2.97 25.65 -21.55
N GLY A 336 3.27 24.93 -20.49
CA GLY A 336 4.06 25.44 -19.37
C GLY A 336 5.53 25.59 -19.68
N SER A 337 6.14 24.64 -20.39
CA SER A 337 7.57 24.67 -20.73
C SER A 337 7.92 25.76 -21.71
N GLU A 338 7.05 26.10 -22.68
CA GLU A 338 7.27 27.21 -23.62
C GLU A 338 7.15 28.56 -22.90
N GLN A 339 6.13 28.75 -22.05
CA GLN A 339 5.96 29.98 -21.29
C GLN A 339 7.09 30.23 -20.30
N LEU A 340 7.60 29.16 -19.67
CA LEU A 340 8.74 29.23 -18.76
C LEU A 340 10.02 29.69 -19.53
N LYS A 341 10.28 29.10 -20.69
CA LYS A 341 11.42 29.51 -21.54
C LYS A 341 11.32 30.98 -21.95
N VAL A 342 10.15 31.42 -22.39
CA VAL A 342 9.90 32.83 -22.76
C VAL A 342 10.04 33.73 -21.53
N GLY A 343 9.48 33.34 -20.37
CA GLY A 343 9.61 34.10 -19.13
C GLY A 343 11.06 34.25 -18.64
N LEU A 344 11.84 33.16 -18.69
CA LEU A 344 13.27 33.19 -18.34
C LEU A 344 14.07 34.06 -19.30
N LEU A 345 13.79 33.95 -20.60
CA LEU A 345 14.48 34.76 -21.62
C LEU A 345 14.19 36.27 -21.44
N THR A 346 12.91 36.63 -21.26
CA THR A 346 12.51 38.03 -21.04
C THR A 346 13.03 38.58 -19.70
N GLY A 347 13.05 37.75 -18.63
CA GLY A 347 13.67 38.11 -17.35
C GLY A 347 15.17 38.37 -17.47
N LEU A 348 15.89 37.52 -18.23
CA LEU A 348 17.33 37.69 -18.50
C LEU A 348 17.62 38.98 -19.31
N ILE A 349 16.81 39.24 -20.34
CA ILE A 349 16.92 40.48 -21.13
C ILE A 349 16.66 41.70 -20.24
N GLY A 350 15.61 41.67 -19.40
CA GLY A 350 15.31 42.76 -18.46
C GLY A 350 16.45 43.03 -17.50
N LEU A 351 17.03 42.00 -16.93
CA LEU A 351 18.18 42.11 -16.02
C LEU A 351 19.42 42.67 -16.70
N LEU A 352 19.67 42.27 -17.94
CA LEU A 352 20.76 42.78 -18.78
C LEU A 352 20.58 44.28 -19.12
N LEU A 353 19.37 44.70 -19.43
CA LEU A 353 19.06 46.13 -19.69
C LEU A 353 19.24 46.96 -18.44
N VAL A 354 18.81 46.51 -17.27
CA VAL A 354 19.04 47.20 -15.99
C VAL A 354 20.51 47.27 -15.66
N PHE A 355 21.27 46.22 -15.95
CA PHE A 355 22.73 46.22 -15.75
C PHE A 355 23.41 47.24 -16.66
N ILE A 356 23.07 47.29 -17.95
CA ILE A 356 23.58 48.27 -18.90
C ILE A 356 23.21 49.68 -18.46
N TYR A 357 21.97 49.94 -18.11
CA TYR A 357 21.51 51.23 -17.60
C TYR A 357 22.31 51.68 -16.38
N SER A 358 22.50 50.77 -15.40
CA SER A 358 23.29 51.04 -14.20
C SER A 358 24.75 51.40 -14.53
N LEU A 359 25.36 50.71 -15.50
CA LEU A 359 26.70 51.03 -15.96
C LEU A 359 26.79 52.45 -16.57
N PHE A 360 25.79 52.87 -17.36
CA PHE A 360 25.74 54.22 -17.93
C PHE A 360 25.50 55.27 -16.86
N GLN A 361 24.63 55.01 -15.90
CA GLN A 361 24.24 55.96 -14.86
C GLN A 361 25.38 56.19 -13.83
N TYR A 362 26.22 55.18 -13.58
CA TYR A 362 27.26 55.23 -12.53
C TYR A 362 28.70 55.32 -13.07
N ARG A 363 28.83 55.52 -14.40
CA ARG A 363 30.11 55.87 -15.03
C ARG A 363 30.35 57.36 -14.88
#